data_128905cb43bf9538374d304cdfbb0476
#
_entry.id   128905cb43bf9538374d304cdfbb0476
#
_cell.length_a   1.000
_cell.length_b   1.000
_cell.length_c   1.000
_cell.angle_alpha   90.00
_cell.angle_beta   90.00
_cell.angle_gamma   90.00
#
_symmetry.space_group_name_H-M   'P 1'
#
loop_
_entity.id
_entity.type
_entity.pdbx_description
1 polymer ?
#
loop_
_entity_poly.entity_id
_entity_poly.type
_entity_poly.pdbx_seq_one_letter_code
_entity_poly.pdbx_strand_id
1 'polypeptide(L)'
;QPRNQYHVKAGARGLTWSKKQPSTQDDYRFQNHLDTVRQPYVSHETGQWCAFPNFNEIRKYTGVNKAKNFEIFKDILADNHMSDQAHLFMMASGKLQALCYKYEIEKTLRTPDYAGFQLLALNDYSGQGTALVGVLDCFL
;
A
#
# COMPACT_ATOMS: atom_id res chain seq x y z
N GLN A 1 -9.45 -14.03 13.17
CA GLN A 1 -8.19 -13.34 13.38
C GLN A 1 -8.07 -12.97 14.85
N PRO A 2 -7.02 -13.37 15.56
CA PRO A 2 -6.78 -12.84 16.88
C PRO A 2 -6.48 -11.36 16.74
N ARG A 3 -7.50 -10.56 16.92
CA ARG A 3 -7.36 -9.12 16.95
C ARG A 3 -6.43 -8.74 18.09
N ASN A 4 -5.72 -7.68 17.95
CA ASN A 4 -4.93 -7.06 18.99
C ASN A 4 -3.66 -7.78 19.44
N GLN A 5 -3.41 -8.94 18.93
CA GLN A 5 -2.19 -9.63 19.26
C GLN A 5 -1.20 -9.36 18.18
N TYR A 6 -0.03 -8.97 18.50
CA TYR A 6 1.09 -8.93 17.56
C TYR A 6 0.85 -8.10 16.30
N HIS A 7 0.00 -7.10 16.36
CA HIS A 7 0.03 -6.08 15.35
C HIS A 7 1.41 -5.43 15.36
N VAL A 8 2.09 -5.55 14.28
CA VAL A 8 3.36 -4.90 14.08
C VAL A 8 3.10 -3.41 13.92
N LYS A 9 3.04 -2.71 15.03
CA LYS A 9 2.74 -1.26 15.06
C LYS A 9 3.59 -0.46 14.10
N ALA A 10 4.77 -0.92 13.87
CA ALA A 10 5.76 -0.20 13.09
C ALA A 10 5.76 -0.59 11.61
N GLY A 11 5.62 -1.86 11.30
CA GLY A 11 5.71 -2.36 9.94
C GLY A 11 4.45 -2.09 9.15
N ALA A 12 3.32 -2.29 9.77
CA ALA A 12 2.03 -2.25 9.12
C ALA A 12 1.68 -0.92 8.45
N ARG A 13 2.34 0.16 8.80
CA ARG A 13 1.98 1.49 8.32
C ARG A 13 3.11 2.24 7.63
N GLY A 14 4.20 1.59 7.38
CA GLY A 14 5.32 2.14 6.62
C GLY A 14 6.04 3.34 7.21
N LEU A 15 5.41 4.05 8.10
CA LEU A 15 5.94 5.32 8.64
C LEU A 15 7.22 5.16 9.44
N THR A 16 7.45 4.01 10.02
CA THR A 16 8.63 3.80 10.87
C THR A 16 9.88 3.56 10.05
N TRP A 17 9.76 2.84 8.95
CA TRP A 17 10.92 2.61 8.10
C TRP A 17 11.25 3.82 7.24
N SER A 18 10.30 4.71 6.97
CA SER A 18 10.57 5.94 6.21
C SER A 18 11.60 6.84 6.87
N LYS A 19 11.90 6.62 8.16
CA LYS A 19 12.97 7.29 8.91
C LYS A 19 14.30 6.56 8.86
N LYS A 20 14.34 5.38 8.29
CA LYS A 20 15.52 4.56 8.10
C LYS A 20 15.74 4.33 6.62
N GLN A 21 16.97 4.24 6.22
CA GLN A 21 17.28 3.79 4.88
C GLN A 21 16.90 2.31 4.74
N PRO A 22 16.18 1.90 3.69
CA PRO A 22 15.88 0.49 3.43
C PRO A 22 17.16 -0.36 3.35
N SER A 23 17.10 -1.55 3.89
CA SER A 23 18.22 -2.48 3.93
C SER A 23 17.81 -3.88 3.52
N THR A 24 18.67 -4.58 2.80
CA THR A 24 18.49 -5.99 2.46
C THR A 24 18.64 -6.93 3.65
N GLN A 25 19.06 -6.40 4.80
CA GLN A 25 19.21 -7.15 6.05
C GLN A 25 18.08 -6.91 7.03
N ASP A 26 17.14 -6.03 6.71
CA ASP A 26 16.00 -5.74 7.58
C ASP A 26 15.05 -6.93 7.69
N ASP A 27 14.58 -7.16 8.91
CA ASP A 27 13.52 -8.11 9.24
C ASP A 27 12.61 -7.57 10.35
N TYR A 28 11.66 -8.37 10.80
CA TYR A 28 10.67 -7.98 11.81
C TYR A 28 10.98 -8.51 13.23
N ARG A 29 12.09 -9.20 13.45
CA ARG A 29 12.38 -9.85 14.74
C ARG A 29 12.31 -8.91 15.93
N PHE A 30 12.85 -7.71 15.77
CA PHE A 30 12.88 -6.71 16.86
C PHE A 30 11.52 -6.07 17.14
N GLN A 31 10.54 -6.24 16.28
CA GLN A 31 9.21 -5.62 16.39
C GLN A 31 8.17 -6.58 16.94
N ASN A 32 8.50 -7.85 16.99
CA ASN A 32 7.56 -8.91 17.32
C ASN A 32 8.06 -9.72 18.49
N HIS A 33 7.14 -10.18 19.30
CA HIS A 33 7.41 -11.15 20.36
C HIS A 33 7.38 -12.57 19.79
N LEU A 34 8.08 -12.79 18.67
CA LEU A 34 8.05 -14.07 17.95
C LEU A 34 8.54 -15.23 18.79
N ASP A 35 9.45 -14.98 19.72
CA ASP A 35 9.97 -16.00 20.63
C ASP A 35 8.89 -16.66 21.51
N THR A 36 7.76 -15.96 21.68
CA THR A 36 6.63 -16.44 22.48
C THR A 36 5.49 -17.01 21.63
N VAL A 37 5.55 -16.83 20.31
CA VAL A 37 4.50 -17.28 19.38
C VAL A 37 4.83 -18.68 18.89
N ARG A 38 3.93 -19.63 19.15
CA ARG A 38 4.05 -21.04 18.73
C ARG A 38 3.25 -21.37 17.48
N GLN A 39 2.55 -20.39 16.92
CA GLN A 39 1.66 -20.56 15.79
C GLN A 39 2.26 -19.93 14.53
N PRO A 40 1.86 -20.36 13.33
CA PRO A 40 2.26 -19.70 12.10
C PRO A 40 1.92 -18.20 12.14
N TYR A 41 2.90 -17.38 11.87
CA TYR A 41 2.76 -15.94 11.87
C TYR A 41 2.76 -15.42 10.44
N VAL A 42 1.73 -14.67 10.07
CA VAL A 42 1.56 -14.12 8.72
C VAL A 42 1.53 -12.60 8.79
N SER A 43 2.34 -11.94 7.99
CA SER A 43 2.25 -10.49 7.82
C SER A 43 0.91 -10.13 7.19
N HIS A 44 0.14 -9.29 7.87
CA HIS A 44 -1.21 -8.91 7.47
C HIS A 44 -1.24 -7.48 6.93
N GLU A 45 -2.09 -7.25 5.94
CA GLU A 45 -2.25 -5.95 5.29
C GLU A 45 -0.93 -5.37 4.78
N THR A 46 -0.10 -6.21 4.19
CA THR A 46 1.15 -5.79 3.57
C THR A 46 0.84 -4.89 2.37
N GLY A 47 1.56 -3.77 2.26
CA GLY A 47 1.50 -2.93 1.07
C GLY A 47 0.47 -1.81 1.12
N GLN A 48 0.42 -1.03 2.18
CA GLN A 48 -0.43 0.18 2.27
C GLN A 48 0.25 1.41 1.64
N TRP A 49 0.79 1.26 0.44
CA TRP A 49 1.48 2.31 -0.31
C TRP A 49 0.59 2.79 -1.44
N CYS A 50 0.22 4.08 -1.40
CA CYS A 50 -0.71 4.64 -2.37
C CYS A 50 0.00 5.09 -3.65
N ALA A 51 -0.60 4.77 -4.79
CA ALA A 51 -0.25 5.38 -6.07
C ALA A 51 -1.08 6.66 -6.30
N PHE A 52 -0.60 7.53 -7.18
CA PHE A 52 -1.35 8.69 -7.64
C PHE A 52 -2.48 8.23 -8.59
N PRO A 53 -3.66 8.85 -8.54
CA PRO A 53 -4.81 8.41 -9.33
C PRO A 53 -4.59 8.42 -10.84
N ASN A 54 -5.09 7.39 -11.52
CA ASN A 54 -5.25 7.39 -12.97
C ASN A 54 -6.58 8.05 -13.33
N PHE A 55 -6.55 9.30 -13.76
CA PHE A 55 -7.78 10.04 -14.10
C PHE A 55 -8.56 9.45 -15.28
N ASN A 56 -7.95 8.60 -16.10
CA ASN A 56 -8.67 7.90 -17.17
C ASN A 56 -9.70 6.90 -16.63
N GLU A 57 -9.59 6.50 -15.37
CA GLU A 57 -10.58 5.64 -14.74
C GLU A 57 -11.89 6.34 -14.43
N ILE A 58 -11.93 7.66 -14.29
CA ILE A 58 -13.14 8.43 -13.99
C ILE A 58 -14.28 8.04 -14.94
N ARG A 59 -13.98 7.89 -16.21
CA ARG A 59 -14.99 7.52 -17.25
C ARG A 59 -15.57 6.13 -17.09
N LYS A 60 -14.90 5.25 -16.34
CA LYS A 60 -15.36 3.88 -16.10
C LYS A 60 -16.47 3.85 -15.03
N TYR A 61 -16.60 4.88 -14.21
CA TYR A 61 -17.61 4.99 -13.15
C TYR A 61 -18.96 5.44 -13.71
N THR A 62 -19.64 4.56 -14.42
CA THR A 62 -20.92 4.85 -15.11
C THR A 62 -22.14 4.69 -14.21
N GLY A 63 -21.99 4.02 -13.05
CA GLY A 63 -23.07 3.74 -12.11
C GLY A 63 -23.36 4.90 -11.12
N VAL A 64 -24.00 4.56 -10.03
CA VAL A 64 -24.36 5.49 -8.94
C VAL A 64 -23.09 6.03 -8.24
N ASN A 65 -22.12 5.16 -8.00
CA ASN A 65 -20.86 5.57 -7.42
C ASN A 65 -20.04 6.34 -8.45
N LYS A 66 -19.56 7.51 -8.03
CA LYS A 66 -18.69 8.38 -8.84
C LYS A 66 -17.29 8.42 -8.24
N ALA A 67 -16.31 8.63 -9.08
CA ALA A 67 -14.91 8.76 -8.67
C ALA A 67 -14.62 10.17 -8.11
N LYS A 68 -15.37 10.61 -7.09
CA LYS A 68 -15.27 11.95 -6.53
C LYS A 68 -13.88 12.30 -6.01
N ASN A 69 -13.21 11.34 -5.40
CA ASN A 69 -11.84 11.49 -4.97
C ASN A 69 -10.89 11.80 -6.16
N PHE A 70 -11.05 11.11 -7.28
CA PHE A 70 -10.24 11.34 -8.49
C PHE A 70 -10.55 12.71 -9.11
N GLU A 71 -11.82 13.10 -9.15
CA GLU A 71 -12.23 14.41 -9.63
C GLU A 71 -11.58 15.52 -8.79
N ILE A 72 -11.61 15.40 -7.45
CA ILE A 72 -10.98 16.37 -6.54
C ILE A 72 -9.46 16.45 -6.79
N PHE A 73 -8.77 15.32 -6.89
CA PHE A 73 -7.34 15.32 -7.19
C PHE A 73 -7.03 15.96 -8.55
N LYS A 74 -7.88 15.71 -9.54
CA LYS A 74 -7.74 16.30 -10.86
C LYS A 74 -7.90 17.82 -10.82
N ASP A 75 -8.89 18.31 -10.06
CA ASP A 75 -9.13 19.75 -9.89
C ASP A 75 -7.96 20.42 -9.15
N ILE A 76 -7.49 19.81 -8.05
CA ILE A 76 -6.32 20.30 -7.32
C ILE A 76 -5.09 20.40 -8.23
N LEU A 77 -4.89 19.42 -9.10
CA LEU A 77 -3.76 19.43 -10.02
C LEU A 77 -3.88 20.55 -11.05
N ALA A 78 -5.10 20.81 -11.53
CA ALA A 78 -5.40 21.90 -12.45
C ALA A 78 -5.18 23.27 -11.79
N ASP A 79 -5.65 23.45 -10.57
CA ASP A 79 -5.49 24.69 -9.79
C ASP A 79 -4.01 25.01 -9.52
N ASN A 80 -3.16 23.99 -9.45
CA ASN A 80 -1.72 24.15 -9.31
C ASN A 80 -0.98 24.19 -10.65
N HIS A 81 -1.67 24.29 -11.79
CA HIS A 81 -1.09 24.34 -13.13
C HIS A 81 -0.18 23.13 -13.47
N MET A 82 -0.52 21.95 -12.97
CA MET A 82 0.29 20.74 -13.11
C MET A 82 -0.45 19.59 -13.84
N SER A 83 -1.54 19.89 -14.54
CA SER A 83 -2.38 18.86 -15.19
C SER A 83 -1.63 17.99 -16.20
N ASP A 84 -0.64 18.55 -16.87
CA ASP A 84 0.23 17.86 -17.84
C ASP A 84 1.15 16.82 -17.17
N GLN A 85 1.36 16.93 -15.87
CA GLN A 85 2.23 16.04 -15.11
C GLN A 85 1.49 14.83 -14.50
N ALA A 86 0.16 14.75 -14.64
CA ALA A 86 -0.64 13.70 -14.03
C ALA A 86 -0.13 12.28 -14.34
N HIS A 87 0.21 12.03 -15.60
CA HIS A 87 0.75 10.72 -16.01
C HIS A 87 2.11 10.43 -15.37
N LEU A 88 2.97 11.44 -15.27
CA LEU A 88 4.28 11.30 -14.64
C LEU A 88 4.13 10.96 -13.15
N PHE A 89 3.23 11.65 -12.44
CA PHE A 89 2.98 11.37 -11.02
C PHE A 89 2.41 9.97 -10.80
N MET A 90 1.48 9.55 -11.66
CA MET A 90 0.95 8.18 -11.61
C MET A 90 2.06 7.14 -11.78
N MET A 91 2.89 7.30 -12.81
CA MET A 91 3.96 6.34 -13.08
C MET A 91 5.06 6.35 -12.02
N ALA A 92 5.44 7.52 -11.51
CA ALA A 92 6.46 7.62 -10.48
C ALA A 92 5.98 7.03 -9.15
N SER A 93 4.76 7.36 -8.72
CA SER A 93 4.19 6.82 -7.49
C SER A 93 3.92 5.31 -7.59
N GLY A 94 3.46 4.81 -8.74
CA GLY A 94 3.28 3.38 -8.97
C GLY A 94 4.60 2.60 -8.92
N LYS A 95 5.68 3.14 -9.48
CA LYS A 95 7.02 2.54 -9.35
C LYS A 95 7.49 2.52 -7.90
N LEU A 96 7.27 3.61 -7.16
CA LEU A 96 7.59 3.65 -5.74
C LEU A 96 6.77 2.64 -4.97
N GLN A 97 5.47 2.55 -5.22
CA GLN A 97 4.58 1.54 -4.63
C GLN A 97 5.15 0.12 -4.83
N ALA A 98 5.54 -0.22 -6.06
CA ALA A 98 6.10 -1.54 -6.36
C ALA A 98 7.40 -1.81 -5.58
N LEU A 99 8.28 -0.81 -5.43
CA LEU A 99 9.50 -0.94 -4.63
C LEU A 99 9.18 -1.13 -3.14
N CYS A 100 8.17 -0.44 -2.63
CA CYS A 100 7.73 -0.57 -1.25
C CYS A 100 7.10 -1.94 -0.99
N TYR A 101 6.28 -2.45 -1.90
CA TYR A 101 5.77 -3.82 -1.84
C TYR A 101 6.92 -4.83 -1.80
N LYS A 102 7.88 -4.70 -2.72
CA LYS A 102 9.06 -5.55 -2.76
C LYS A 102 9.79 -5.54 -1.42
N TYR A 103 10.06 -4.36 -0.87
CA TYR A 103 10.75 -4.22 0.40
C TYR A 103 10.02 -4.92 1.56
N GLU A 104 8.73 -4.70 1.69
CA GLU A 104 7.92 -5.28 2.78
C GLU A 104 7.80 -6.81 2.65
N ILE A 105 7.56 -7.32 1.44
CA ILE A 105 7.50 -8.75 1.17
C ILE A 105 8.84 -9.41 1.50
N GLU A 106 9.93 -8.87 1.00
CA GLU A 106 11.26 -9.41 1.27
C GLU A 106 11.63 -9.36 2.75
N LYS A 107 11.25 -8.29 3.43
CA LYS A 107 11.43 -8.15 4.87
C LYS A 107 10.67 -9.24 5.64
N THR A 108 9.45 -9.52 5.24
CA THR A 108 8.67 -10.63 5.79
C THR A 108 9.36 -11.98 5.56
N LEU A 109 9.78 -12.23 4.32
CA LEU A 109 10.43 -13.49 3.95
C LEU A 109 11.79 -13.70 4.64
N ARG A 110 12.48 -12.63 5.00
CA ARG A 110 13.73 -12.69 5.77
C ARG A 110 13.50 -12.90 7.26
N THR A 111 12.29 -12.67 7.75
CA THR A 111 11.99 -12.81 9.17
C THR A 111 11.80 -14.28 9.52
N PRO A 112 12.64 -14.87 10.39
CA PRO A 112 12.42 -16.23 10.86
C PRO A 112 11.04 -16.39 11.50
N ASP A 113 10.47 -17.56 11.38
CA ASP A 113 9.17 -17.95 11.97
C ASP A 113 7.95 -17.26 11.34
N TYR A 114 8.14 -16.43 10.33
CA TYR A 114 7.01 -15.97 9.50
C TYR A 114 6.62 -17.06 8.50
N ALA A 115 5.34 -17.37 8.45
CA ALA A 115 4.76 -18.33 7.51
C ALA A 115 4.45 -17.74 6.15
N GLY A 116 4.43 -16.42 6.03
CA GLY A 116 4.13 -15.73 4.77
C GLY A 116 3.58 -14.33 4.97
N PHE A 117 2.98 -13.81 3.92
CA PHE A 117 2.37 -12.47 3.91
C PHE A 117 1.01 -12.51 3.23
N GLN A 118 0.21 -11.51 3.51
CA GLN A 118 -1.09 -11.26 2.90
C GLN A 118 -1.13 -9.81 2.44
N LEU A 119 -1.33 -9.57 1.15
CA LEU A 119 -1.48 -8.22 0.62
C LEU A 119 -2.77 -7.60 1.12
N LEU A 120 -2.77 -6.27 1.30
CA LEU A 120 -3.97 -5.54 1.71
C LEU A 120 -5.07 -5.70 0.67
N ALA A 121 -4.75 -5.44 -0.62
CA ALA A 121 -5.70 -5.59 -1.70
C ALA A 121 -5.04 -6.02 -3.01
N LEU A 122 -5.72 -6.91 -3.75
CA LEU A 122 -5.36 -7.22 -5.13
C LEU A 122 -5.72 -6.03 -6.03
N ASN A 123 -6.89 -5.48 -5.83
CA ASN A 123 -7.39 -4.35 -6.60
C ASN A 123 -7.89 -3.24 -5.68
N ASP A 124 -7.90 -2.03 -6.21
CA ASP A 124 -8.54 -0.89 -5.54
C ASP A 124 -10.05 -1.08 -5.49
N TYR A 125 -10.70 -0.38 -4.58
CA TYR A 125 -12.18 -0.33 -4.53
C TYR A 125 -12.66 1.07 -4.19
N SER A 126 -13.80 1.44 -4.76
CA SER A 126 -14.34 2.79 -4.68
C SER A 126 -14.70 3.26 -3.26
N GLY A 127 -14.94 2.34 -2.34
CA GLY A 127 -15.28 2.64 -0.94
C GLY A 127 -14.10 3.06 -0.08
N GLN A 128 -12.87 2.88 -0.54
CA GLN A 128 -11.66 3.20 0.23
C GLN A 128 -11.16 4.64 0.02
N GLY A 129 -11.87 5.44 -0.74
CA GLY A 129 -11.53 6.83 -0.95
C GLY A 129 -10.23 7.01 -1.73
N THR A 130 -9.24 7.63 -1.10
CA THR A 130 -7.95 7.95 -1.75
C THR A 130 -6.88 6.89 -1.57
N ALA A 131 -7.17 5.79 -0.91
CA ALA A 131 -6.19 4.74 -0.64
C ALA A 131 -6.05 3.80 -1.85
N LEU A 132 -5.35 4.24 -2.87
CA LEU A 132 -5.05 3.48 -4.08
C LEU A 132 -3.85 2.56 -3.82
N VAL A 133 -4.10 1.48 -3.06
CA VAL A 133 -3.07 0.54 -2.60
C VAL A 133 -3.12 -0.80 -3.34
N GLY A 134 -4.11 -1.00 -4.20
CA GLY A 134 -4.22 -2.20 -5.01
C GLY A 134 -3.08 -2.34 -6.03
N VAL A 135 -2.82 -3.57 -6.42
CA VAL A 135 -1.90 -3.88 -7.52
C VAL A 135 -2.58 -3.60 -8.87
N LEU A 136 -3.89 -3.73 -8.89
CA LEU A 136 -4.76 -3.45 -10.04
C LEU A 136 -5.73 -2.31 -9.70
N ASP A 137 -6.30 -1.69 -10.72
CA ASP A 137 -7.39 -0.73 -10.52
C ASP A 137 -8.69 -1.44 -10.08
N CYS A 138 -9.74 -0.68 -9.75
CA CYS A 138 -10.99 -1.25 -9.27
C CYS A 138 -11.84 -1.93 -10.36
N PHE A 139 -11.38 -1.95 -11.59
CA PHE A 139 -12.06 -2.58 -12.72
C PHE A 139 -11.33 -3.83 -13.26
N LEU A 140 -10.14 -4.15 -12.68
CA LEU A 140 -9.28 -5.29 -13.03
C LEU A 140 -8.65 -5.24 -14.43
#